data_103e5675d21fb1f87702a44f22afaf14
#
_entry.id   103e5675d21fb1f87702a44f22afaf14
#
_cell.length_a   1.000
_cell.length_b   1.000
_cell.length_c   1.000
_cell.angle_alpha   90.00
_cell.angle_beta   90.00
_cell.angle_gamma   90.00
#
_symmetry.space_group_name_H-M   'P 1'
#
loop_
_entity.id
_entity.type
_entity.pdbx_description
1 polymer ?
#
loop_
_entity_poly.entity_id
_entity_poly.type
_entity_poly.pdbx_seq_one_letter_code
_entity_poly.pdbx_strand_id
1 'polypeptide(L)'
;MARILSWHALLRSSRAVVKKSWTIIATYFFLSFSIHAEEVRVYNWSDYIDQSVIDQFEESTGIEVIYDVFDSNEVLEGKLLAGSTGYDIVSPSIEYLGRQVRANIHLELDKTAIPNFDNLDPVMMEMLSTMDPDNRFAIPYLWGTTGIGYNRAAIDEIMGKDFKMNTFDILFKPELLKNFEQCGIAFLDAPSEVFKAALFYIGKDPNTKDPSEYRGEAYELLKNIRPFIRYFHSSKYINDLANGELCLVFGWSGDILQAGDRAREVKNNVIIEYEIPEEGAQMWVDMMSIPNDAPNAKNAHMFLDFILQPEVMATISNKVKFPNAIPKSKKFISKDILNNRAIYPDQETLNKLFIAEIANPRVDRTMTRQWINIKTGK
;
A
#
# COMPACT_ATOMS: atom_id res chain seq x y z
N MET A 1 -25.40 -65.09 61.91
CA MET A 1 -24.49 -65.99 62.62
C MET A 1 -23.11 -65.30 62.63
N ALA A 2 -22.76 -64.61 63.76
CA ALA A 2 -21.98 -65.19 64.87
C ALA A 2 -20.56 -65.51 64.39
N ARG A 3 -19.49 -64.99 64.88
CA ARG A 3 -18.95 -64.54 66.18
C ARG A 3 -17.60 -63.88 65.88
N ILE A 4 -17.21 -62.70 66.41
CA ILE A 4 -16.72 -62.34 67.73
C ILE A 4 -15.35 -62.93 68.08
N LEU A 5 -14.52 -62.00 68.60
CA LEU A 5 -13.40 -62.14 69.54
C LEU A 5 -11.97 -62.13 68.90
N SER A 6 -11.07 -61.35 69.32
CA SER A 6 -10.72 -60.40 70.35
C SER A 6 -9.28 -60.65 70.79
N TRP A 7 -8.63 -59.62 71.20
CA TRP A 7 -7.61 -59.47 72.28
C TRP A 7 -6.11 -59.52 71.96
N HIS A 8 -5.61 -58.37 72.18
CA HIS A 8 -4.59 -57.95 73.18
C HIS A 8 -3.12 -58.37 72.96
N ALA A 9 -2.35 -57.44 72.79
CA ALA A 9 -1.43 -56.68 73.61
C ALA A 9 -0.02 -57.31 73.75
N LEU A 10 0.97 -56.58 73.55
CA LEU A 10 1.97 -56.18 74.55
C LEU A 10 3.17 -55.43 73.96
N LEU A 11 3.39 -54.33 74.54
CA LEU A 11 4.56 -53.47 74.56
C LEU A 11 5.93 -54.17 74.56
N ARG A 12 6.88 -53.65 73.86
CA ARG A 12 8.19 -53.21 74.42
C ARG A 12 9.03 -52.45 73.43
N SER A 13 9.28 -51.25 73.82
CA SER A 13 10.45 -50.39 73.72
C SER A 13 11.68 -50.87 72.95
N SER A 14 12.15 -50.08 72.01
CA SER A 14 13.58 -49.73 71.98
C SER A 14 13.78 -48.41 71.18
N ARG A 15 14.48 -47.52 71.82
CA ARG A 15 14.94 -46.20 71.32
C ARG A 15 15.87 -46.43 70.12
N ALA A 16 15.58 -45.80 69.03
CA ALA A 16 16.57 -45.61 67.95
C ALA A 16 16.45 -44.20 67.41
N VAL A 17 17.50 -43.53 67.61
CA VAL A 17 18.02 -42.26 67.15
C VAL A 17 17.35 -41.72 65.87
N VAL A 18 16.67 -40.59 66.01
CA VAL A 18 16.17 -39.76 64.91
C VAL A 18 17.37 -39.01 64.33
N LYS A 19 17.87 -39.45 63.20
CA LYS A 19 18.70 -38.61 62.32
C LYS A 19 17.76 -37.74 61.49
N LYS A 20 17.73 -36.45 61.78
CA LYS A 20 17.08 -35.42 60.95
C LYS A 20 17.88 -35.29 59.66
N SER A 21 17.45 -35.90 58.57
CA SER A 21 17.87 -35.56 57.21
C SER A 21 17.01 -34.41 56.73
N TRP A 22 17.58 -33.24 56.69
CA TRP A 22 16.99 -32.09 56.03
C TRP A 22 17.20 -32.26 54.54
N THR A 23 16.19 -32.72 53.81
CA THR A 23 16.13 -32.68 52.34
C THR A 23 15.75 -31.28 51.95
N ILE A 24 16.70 -30.47 51.53
CA ILE A 24 16.47 -29.17 50.91
C ILE A 24 15.88 -29.48 49.51
N ILE A 25 14.55 -29.33 49.39
CA ILE A 25 13.87 -29.26 48.09
C ILE A 25 14.14 -27.85 47.56
N ALA A 26 15.19 -27.74 46.74
CA ALA A 26 15.41 -26.56 45.90
C ALA A 26 14.32 -26.51 44.82
N THR A 27 13.23 -25.80 45.09
CA THR A 27 12.21 -25.48 44.10
C THR A 27 12.87 -24.50 43.11
N TYR A 28 13.39 -25.01 42.00
CA TYR A 28 13.73 -24.17 40.84
C TYR A 28 12.43 -23.57 40.32
N PHE A 29 12.16 -22.35 40.72
CA PHE A 29 11.18 -21.51 40.08
C PHE A 29 11.77 -21.11 38.72
N PHE A 30 11.52 -21.91 37.68
CA PHE A 30 11.67 -21.47 36.31
C PHE A 30 10.66 -20.34 36.08
N LEU A 31 11.10 -19.10 36.30
CA LEU A 31 10.46 -17.95 35.71
C LEU A 31 10.60 -18.16 34.19
N SER A 32 9.58 -18.74 33.60
CA SER A 32 9.37 -18.66 32.15
C SER A 32 9.12 -17.19 31.85
N PHE A 33 10.20 -16.44 31.63
CA PHE A 33 10.11 -15.22 30.87
C PHE A 33 9.62 -15.67 29.49
N SER A 34 8.34 -15.48 29.22
CA SER A 34 7.86 -15.43 27.85
C SER A 34 8.62 -14.26 27.22
N ILE A 35 9.73 -14.57 26.54
CA ILE A 35 10.33 -13.65 25.61
C ILE A 35 9.24 -13.50 24.53
N HIS A 36 8.37 -12.50 24.68
CA HIS A 36 7.62 -12.04 23.52
C HIS A 36 8.69 -11.52 22.57
N ALA A 37 8.83 -12.17 21.44
CA ALA A 37 9.62 -11.63 20.34
C ALA A 37 9.12 -10.20 20.14
N GLU A 38 10.02 -9.23 20.06
CA GLU A 38 9.63 -7.88 19.68
C GLU A 38 9.07 -7.95 18.27
N GLU A 39 7.94 -7.30 18.02
CA GLU A 39 7.27 -7.32 16.71
C GLU A 39 6.95 -5.91 16.23
N VAL A 40 6.77 -5.77 14.92
CA VAL A 40 6.19 -4.59 14.28
C VAL A 40 5.16 -5.03 13.25
N ARG A 41 3.96 -4.46 13.34
CA ARG A 41 2.83 -4.81 12.46
C ARG A 41 2.64 -3.74 11.41
N VAL A 42 2.90 -4.12 10.16
CA VAL A 42 2.85 -3.22 9.01
C VAL A 42 1.62 -3.53 8.16
N TYR A 43 0.81 -2.52 7.87
CA TYR A 43 -0.31 -2.61 6.95
C TYR A 43 -0.05 -1.71 5.75
N ASN A 44 0.32 -2.33 4.64
CA ASN A 44 0.79 -1.64 3.45
C ASN A 44 0.00 -2.08 2.21
N TRP A 45 0.26 -1.47 1.07
CA TRP A 45 -0.30 -1.85 -0.21
C TRP A 45 0.17 -3.24 -0.64
N SER A 46 -0.65 -3.93 -1.46
CA SER A 46 -0.28 -5.19 -2.09
C SER A 46 0.91 -5.00 -3.04
N ASP A 47 1.81 -5.99 -3.11
CA ASP A 47 2.97 -5.98 -4.02
C ASP A 47 3.88 -4.74 -3.90
N TYR A 48 4.11 -4.22 -2.69
CA TYR A 48 4.67 -2.88 -2.47
C TYR A 48 5.96 -2.85 -1.63
N ILE A 49 6.55 -3.99 -1.35
CA ILE A 49 7.86 -4.14 -0.70
C ILE A 49 8.60 -5.36 -1.28
N ASP A 50 9.93 -5.40 -1.16
CA ASP A 50 10.71 -6.61 -1.41
C ASP A 50 10.84 -7.41 -0.12
N GLN A 51 10.57 -8.72 -0.16
CA GLN A 51 10.67 -9.59 1.01
C GLN A 51 12.06 -9.56 1.64
N SER A 52 13.12 -9.43 0.82
CA SER A 52 14.48 -9.34 1.33
C SER A 52 14.73 -8.14 2.25
N VAL A 53 13.95 -7.07 2.13
CA VAL A 53 14.01 -5.89 3.00
C VAL A 53 13.43 -6.22 4.38
N ILE A 54 12.36 -6.99 4.43
CA ILE A 54 11.77 -7.50 5.67
C ILE A 54 12.78 -8.40 6.36
N ASP A 55 13.31 -9.39 5.63
CA ASP A 55 14.30 -10.36 6.16
C ASP A 55 15.53 -9.63 6.73
N GLN A 56 16.06 -8.59 6.04
CA GLN A 56 17.19 -7.78 6.51
C GLN A 56 16.86 -7.00 7.79
N PHE A 57 15.65 -6.45 7.91
CA PHE A 57 15.24 -5.77 9.12
C PHE A 57 15.19 -6.75 10.30
N GLU A 58 14.55 -7.89 10.13
CA GLU A 58 14.45 -8.95 11.14
C GLU A 58 15.83 -9.46 11.58
N GLU A 59 16.72 -9.76 10.62
CA GLU A 59 18.09 -10.20 10.90
C GLU A 59 18.91 -9.16 11.67
N SER A 60 18.75 -7.87 11.35
CA SER A 60 19.54 -6.81 11.96
C SER A 60 19.05 -6.35 13.32
N THR A 61 17.76 -6.51 13.60
CA THR A 61 17.12 -5.98 14.82
C THR A 61 16.62 -7.04 15.77
N GLY A 62 16.33 -8.26 15.29
CA GLY A 62 15.64 -9.29 16.03
C GLY A 62 14.14 -9.04 16.24
N ILE A 63 13.57 -8.03 15.53
CA ILE A 63 12.15 -7.66 15.58
C ILE A 63 11.43 -8.39 14.45
N GLU A 64 10.40 -9.17 14.76
CA GLU A 64 9.56 -9.86 13.77
C GLU A 64 8.64 -8.85 13.07
N VAL A 65 8.53 -8.96 11.73
CA VAL A 65 7.64 -8.12 10.93
C VAL A 65 6.37 -8.88 10.54
N ILE A 66 5.25 -8.49 11.10
CA ILE A 66 3.94 -8.99 10.69
C ILE A 66 3.40 -8.06 9.60
N TYR A 67 3.33 -8.57 8.37
CA TYR A 67 3.03 -7.77 7.20
C TYR A 67 1.68 -8.15 6.59
N ASP A 68 0.71 -7.26 6.68
CA ASP A 68 -0.61 -7.39 6.07
C ASP A 68 -0.78 -6.38 4.93
N VAL A 69 -1.67 -6.69 3.99
CA VAL A 69 -1.87 -5.86 2.79
C VAL A 69 -3.30 -5.38 2.62
N PHE A 70 -3.44 -4.25 1.93
CA PHE A 70 -4.71 -3.71 1.45
C PHE A 70 -4.55 -3.24 -0.02
N ASP A 71 -5.66 -2.88 -0.66
CA ASP A 71 -5.71 -2.50 -2.07
C ASP A 71 -6.47 -1.20 -2.34
N SER A 72 -6.93 -0.50 -1.30
CA SER A 72 -7.52 0.85 -1.45
C SER A 72 -7.39 1.69 -0.17
N ASN A 73 -7.22 3.00 -0.35
CA ASN A 73 -7.22 3.96 0.75
C ASN A 73 -8.52 3.93 1.56
N GLU A 74 -9.65 3.67 0.90
CA GLU A 74 -10.96 3.59 1.54
C GLU A 74 -11.04 2.42 2.53
N VAL A 75 -10.44 1.27 2.18
CA VAL A 75 -10.34 0.10 3.07
C VAL A 75 -9.46 0.42 4.27
N LEU A 76 -8.27 1.00 4.04
CA LEU A 76 -7.39 1.44 5.11
C LEU A 76 -8.07 2.44 6.04
N GLU A 77 -8.68 3.49 5.47
CA GLU A 77 -9.34 4.53 6.26
C GLU A 77 -10.51 3.99 7.07
N GLY A 78 -11.33 3.12 6.49
CA GLY A 78 -12.42 2.45 7.21
C GLY A 78 -11.92 1.69 8.43
N LYS A 79 -10.78 1.00 8.31
CA LYS A 79 -10.14 0.28 9.40
C LYS A 79 -9.60 1.24 10.48
N LEU A 80 -8.91 2.31 10.08
CA LEU A 80 -8.35 3.31 10.99
C LEU A 80 -9.45 4.04 11.77
N LEU A 81 -10.55 4.41 11.12
CA LEU A 81 -11.69 5.09 11.75
C LEU A 81 -12.44 4.18 12.73
N ALA A 82 -12.41 2.86 12.54
CA ALA A 82 -12.97 1.91 13.49
C ALA A 82 -12.16 1.82 14.79
N GLY A 83 -10.87 2.21 14.76
CA GLY A 83 -9.95 2.17 15.90
C GLY A 83 -9.51 0.76 16.30
N SER A 84 -8.55 0.67 17.21
CA SER A 84 -7.98 -0.59 17.71
C SER A 84 -7.50 -1.50 16.59
N THR A 85 -6.75 -0.91 15.65
CA THR A 85 -6.33 -1.61 14.43
C THR A 85 -5.30 -2.70 14.71
N GLY A 86 -4.51 -2.53 15.76
CA GLY A 86 -3.40 -3.40 16.12
C GLY A 86 -2.18 -3.28 15.20
N TYR A 87 -2.19 -2.32 14.26
CA TYR A 87 -1.03 -2.04 13.41
C TYR A 87 -0.15 -0.96 14.00
N ASP A 88 1.15 -1.08 13.74
CA ASP A 88 2.17 -0.13 14.17
C ASP A 88 2.53 0.86 13.05
N ILE A 89 2.44 0.42 11.80
CA ILE A 89 2.69 1.23 10.61
C ILE A 89 1.56 1.02 9.62
N VAL A 90 1.12 2.11 9.01
CA VAL A 90 0.13 2.13 7.93
C VAL A 90 0.58 3.04 6.79
N SER A 91 0.14 2.75 5.57
CA SER A 91 0.62 3.46 4.36
C SER A 91 -0.50 4.15 3.59
N PRO A 92 -1.12 5.23 4.11
CA PRO A 92 -2.07 6.02 3.35
C PRO A 92 -1.39 6.88 2.28
N SER A 93 -2.12 7.20 1.20
CA SER A 93 -1.70 8.28 0.30
C SER A 93 -1.84 9.64 1.00
N ILE A 94 -1.06 10.65 0.57
CA ILE A 94 -0.90 11.93 1.27
C ILE A 94 -2.23 12.67 1.53
N GLU A 95 -3.18 12.65 0.60
CA GLU A 95 -4.47 13.31 0.78
C GLU A 95 -5.34 12.61 1.82
N TYR A 96 -5.20 11.29 1.97
CA TYR A 96 -5.86 10.52 3.03
C TYR A 96 -5.17 10.77 4.36
N LEU A 97 -3.83 10.72 4.40
CA LEU A 97 -3.06 11.09 5.58
C LEU A 97 -3.48 12.46 6.12
N GLY A 98 -3.54 13.49 5.24
CA GLY A 98 -3.84 14.85 5.67
C GLY A 98 -5.22 15.00 6.33
N ARG A 99 -6.24 14.24 5.91
CA ARG A 99 -7.54 14.24 6.60
C ARG A 99 -7.54 13.39 7.87
N GLN A 100 -6.77 12.31 7.89
CA GLN A 100 -6.60 11.45 9.07
C GLN A 100 -5.82 12.15 10.17
N VAL A 101 -4.82 12.96 9.83
CA VAL A 101 -4.11 13.86 10.77
C VAL A 101 -5.09 14.85 11.41
N ARG A 102 -5.99 15.48 10.63
CA ARG A 102 -7.04 16.36 11.18
C ARG A 102 -8.02 15.63 12.10
N ALA A 103 -8.19 14.34 11.92
CA ALA A 103 -9.00 13.47 12.78
C ALA A 103 -8.21 12.89 13.97
N ASN A 104 -6.95 13.29 14.15
CA ASN A 104 -6.05 12.82 15.22
C ASN A 104 -5.90 11.29 15.25
N ILE A 105 -5.73 10.68 14.07
CA ILE A 105 -5.56 9.22 13.94
C ILE A 105 -4.10 8.80 14.08
N HIS A 106 -3.16 9.67 13.69
CA HIS A 106 -1.74 9.36 13.65
C HIS A 106 -0.96 9.97 14.81
N LEU A 107 0.05 9.23 15.27
CA LEU A 107 1.04 9.68 16.23
C LEU A 107 2.02 10.66 15.54
N GLU A 108 2.39 11.70 16.25
CA GLU A 108 3.50 12.56 15.82
C GLU A 108 4.82 11.79 15.91
N LEU A 109 5.61 11.79 14.83
CA LEU A 109 6.86 11.07 14.75
C LEU A 109 7.93 11.70 15.66
N ASP A 110 8.60 10.86 16.41
CA ASP A 110 9.85 11.24 17.06
C ASP A 110 10.99 11.19 16.05
N LYS A 111 11.26 12.35 15.38
CA LYS A 111 12.32 12.44 14.37
C LYS A 111 13.72 12.16 14.95
N THR A 112 13.92 12.24 16.26
CA THR A 112 15.19 11.86 16.88
C THR A 112 15.42 10.34 16.88
N ALA A 113 14.34 9.57 16.81
CA ALA A 113 14.37 8.13 16.63
C ALA A 113 14.47 7.67 15.17
N ILE A 114 14.51 8.62 14.21
CA ILE A 114 14.61 8.37 12.76
C ILE A 114 15.81 9.16 12.19
N PRO A 115 17.06 8.81 12.50
CA PRO A 115 18.25 9.51 12.00
C PRO A 115 18.32 9.64 10.46
N ASN A 116 17.78 8.65 9.74
CA ASN A 116 17.75 8.64 8.28
C ASN A 116 16.67 9.57 7.68
N PHE A 117 15.89 10.30 8.50
CA PHE A 117 14.93 11.30 8.04
C PHE A 117 15.58 12.38 7.15
N ASP A 118 16.84 12.72 7.40
CA ASP A 118 17.64 13.68 6.62
C ASP A 118 18.01 13.18 5.20
N ASN A 119 17.70 11.94 4.85
CA ASN A 119 17.88 11.42 3.50
C ASN A 119 16.74 11.78 2.55
N LEU A 120 15.61 12.26 3.08
CA LEU A 120 14.43 12.61 2.31
C LEU A 120 14.67 13.83 1.41
N ASP A 121 14.02 13.85 0.26
CA ASP A 121 14.09 14.96 -0.72
C ASP A 121 13.42 16.22 -0.14
N PRO A 122 14.17 17.32 0.06
CA PRO A 122 13.61 18.53 0.65
C PRO A 122 12.51 19.17 -0.22
N VAL A 123 12.57 19.04 -1.56
CA VAL A 123 11.55 19.57 -2.45
C VAL A 123 10.23 18.80 -2.28
N MET A 124 10.32 17.48 -2.19
CA MET A 124 9.14 16.64 -1.91
C MET A 124 8.59 16.94 -0.51
N MET A 125 9.45 17.07 0.50
CA MET A 125 9.03 17.39 1.86
C MET A 125 8.32 18.75 1.98
N GLU A 126 8.78 19.76 1.26
CA GLU A 126 8.12 21.07 1.18
C GLU A 126 6.72 20.95 0.55
N MET A 127 6.60 20.21 -0.55
CA MET A 127 5.32 19.95 -1.21
C MET A 127 4.32 19.23 -0.30
N LEU A 128 4.76 18.19 0.40
CA LEU A 128 3.93 17.37 1.28
C LEU A 128 3.50 18.12 2.56
N SER A 129 4.27 19.13 3.00
CA SER A 129 3.96 19.93 4.19
C SER A 129 2.62 20.68 4.11
N THR A 130 2.05 20.82 2.91
CA THR A 130 0.70 21.38 2.71
C THR A 130 -0.40 20.51 3.29
N MET A 131 -0.16 19.20 3.39
CA MET A 131 -1.14 18.21 3.88
C MET A 131 -0.70 17.55 5.20
N ASP A 132 0.60 17.41 5.43
CA ASP A 132 1.21 17.06 6.72
C ASP A 132 2.06 18.24 7.22
N PRO A 133 1.50 19.20 7.98
CA PRO A 133 2.22 20.39 8.43
C PRO A 133 3.51 20.05 9.16
N ASP A 134 4.63 20.65 8.72
CA ASP A 134 5.98 20.40 9.22
C ASP A 134 6.46 18.94 9.05
N ASN A 135 5.77 18.15 8.23
CA ASN A 135 6.03 16.71 8.02
C ASN A 135 6.17 15.98 9.37
N ARG A 136 5.16 16.13 10.21
CA ARG A 136 5.22 15.67 11.61
C ARG A 136 4.71 14.25 11.80
N PHE A 137 3.83 13.76 10.92
CA PHE A 137 3.07 12.55 11.17
C PHE A 137 3.48 11.37 10.29
N ALA A 138 4.20 11.62 9.20
CA ALA A 138 4.58 10.57 8.27
C ALA A 138 5.91 10.83 7.55
N ILE A 139 6.46 9.77 6.97
CA ILE A 139 7.53 9.84 5.99
C ILE A 139 6.98 9.51 4.60
N PRO A 140 7.40 10.16 3.50
CA PRO A 140 7.10 9.69 2.16
C PRO A 140 7.83 8.37 1.89
N TYR A 141 7.09 7.44 1.31
CA TYR A 141 7.59 6.10 0.99
C TYR A 141 7.90 5.98 -0.49
N LEU A 142 6.87 5.80 -1.30
CA LEU A 142 6.97 5.71 -2.75
C LEU A 142 5.98 6.69 -3.39
N TRP A 143 6.21 6.99 -4.67
CA TRP A 143 5.29 7.80 -5.44
C TRP A 143 5.13 7.23 -6.86
N GLY A 144 4.11 7.65 -7.55
CA GLY A 144 3.86 7.20 -8.90
C GLY A 144 2.77 8.01 -9.58
N THR A 145 2.35 7.50 -10.73
CA THR A 145 1.29 8.10 -11.53
C THR A 145 0.21 7.08 -11.86
N THR A 146 -1.00 7.57 -12.10
CA THR A 146 -2.13 6.75 -12.53
C THR A 146 -2.39 7.02 -14.01
N GLY A 147 -2.25 6.00 -14.85
CA GLY A 147 -2.31 6.17 -16.30
C GLY A 147 -2.76 4.93 -17.04
N ILE A 148 -2.23 4.73 -18.24
CA ILE A 148 -2.68 3.74 -19.22
C ILE A 148 -1.71 2.56 -19.23
N GLY A 149 -2.17 1.39 -18.76
CA GLY A 149 -1.45 0.11 -18.93
C GLY A 149 -2.03 -0.69 -20.08
N TYR A 150 -1.19 -1.33 -20.88
CA TYR A 150 -1.70 -2.07 -22.02
C TYR A 150 -0.77 -3.20 -22.47
N ASN A 151 -1.38 -4.19 -23.14
CA ASN A 151 -0.66 -5.24 -23.87
C ASN A 151 -0.35 -4.76 -25.30
N ARG A 152 0.90 -4.42 -25.57
CA ARG A 152 1.36 -3.86 -26.85
C ARG A 152 0.96 -4.73 -28.04
N ALA A 153 1.14 -6.05 -27.93
CA ALA A 153 0.81 -6.96 -29.03
C ALA A 153 -0.70 -6.95 -29.36
N ALA A 154 -1.55 -6.93 -28.34
CA ALA A 154 -3.00 -6.85 -28.53
C ALA A 154 -3.42 -5.50 -29.13
N ILE A 155 -2.81 -4.40 -28.69
CA ILE A 155 -3.08 -3.07 -29.27
C ILE A 155 -2.65 -3.03 -30.74
N ASP A 156 -1.47 -3.56 -31.08
CA ASP A 156 -0.96 -3.61 -32.46
C ASP A 156 -1.88 -4.43 -33.40
N GLU A 157 -2.44 -5.52 -32.89
CA GLU A 157 -3.38 -6.35 -33.65
C GLU A 157 -4.71 -5.62 -33.92
N ILE A 158 -5.23 -4.92 -32.93
CA ILE A 158 -6.56 -4.27 -32.97
C ILE A 158 -6.50 -2.95 -33.72
N MET A 159 -5.50 -2.12 -33.43
CA MET A 159 -5.42 -0.72 -33.87
C MET A 159 -4.31 -0.45 -34.89
N GLY A 160 -3.41 -1.41 -35.10
CA GLY A 160 -2.21 -1.23 -35.90
C GLY A 160 -1.01 -0.71 -35.12
N LYS A 161 0.20 -1.02 -35.60
CA LYS A 161 1.47 -0.78 -34.90
C LYS A 161 1.80 0.70 -34.64
N ASP A 162 1.25 1.59 -35.46
CA ASP A 162 1.50 3.03 -35.36
C ASP A 162 0.53 3.74 -34.41
N PHE A 163 -0.42 2.99 -33.81
CA PHE A 163 -1.39 3.56 -32.90
C PHE A 163 -0.72 3.93 -31.58
N LYS A 164 -0.90 5.21 -31.17
CA LYS A 164 -0.32 5.75 -29.95
C LYS A 164 -1.29 5.62 -28.78
N MET A 165 -0.76 5.17 -27.66
CA MET A 165 -1.50 4.96 -26.40
C MET A 165 -1.29 6.11 -25.41
N ASN A 166 -1.01 7.32 -25.88
CA ASN A 166 -0.50 8.44 -25.10
C ASN A 166 -1.55 9.50 -24.74
N THR A 167 -2.83 9.19 -24.84
CA THR A 167 -3.92 10.11 -24.48
C THR A 167 -5.02 9.39 -23.72
N PHE A 168 -5.66 10.07 -22.81
CA PHE A 168 -6.84 9.57 -22.10
C PHE A 168 -8.06 9.29 -23.00
N ASP A 169 -8.06 9.75 -24.24
CA ASP A 169 -9.07 9.37 -25.24
C ASP A 169 -9.31 7.87 -25.29
N ILE A 170 -8.24 7.08 -25.16
CA ILE A 170 -8.30 5.61 -25.24
C ILE A 170 -9.11 4.99 -24.08
N LEU A 171 -9.23 5.68 -22.96
CA LEU A 171 -9.95 5.22 -21.76
C LEU A 171 -11.35 5.84 -21.63
N PHE A 172 -11.56 7.03 -22.22
CA PHE A 172 -12.78 7.80 -21.98
C PHE A 172 -13.68 7.99 -23.19
N LYS A 173 -13.23 7.60 -24.40
CA LYS A 173 -14.08 7.62 -25.59
C LYS A 173 -14.70 6.25 -25.86
N PRO A 174 -16.03 6.10 -25.77
CA PRO A 174 -16.72 4.82 -26.03
C PRO A 174 -16.40 4.21 -27.39
N GLU A 175 -16.22 5.05 -28.41
CA GLU A 175 -15.89 4.61 -29.78
C GLU A 175 -14.48 4.00 -29.91
N LEU A 176 -13.56 4.32 -28.99
CA LEU A 176 -12.26 3.67 -28.89
C LEU A 176 -12.31 2.43 -28.01
N LEU A 177 -12.93 2.52 -26.83
CA LEU A 177 -13.02 1.42 -25.87
C LEU A 177 -13.70 0.17 -26.42
N LYS A 178 -14.73 0.32 -27.25
CA LYS A 178 -15.43 -0.82 -27.85
C LYS A 178 -14.50 -1.76 -28.63
N ASN A 179 -13.37 -1.25 -29.16
CA ASN A 179 -12.42 -2.08 -29.90
C ASN A 179 -11.68 -3.07 -28.97
N PHE A 180 -11.60 -2.77 -27.67
CA PHE A 180 -10.90 -3.55 -26.66
C PHE A 180 -11.82 -4.40 -25.77
N GLU A 181 -13.14 -4.35 -25.99
CA GLU A 181 -14.13 -5.04 -25.15
C GLU A 181 -13.87 -6.55 -25.07
N GLN A 182 -13.53 -7.19 -26.20
CA GLN A 182 -13.28 -8.63 -26.24
C GLN A 182 -11.98 -9.03 -25.54
N CYS A 183 -10.91 -8.26 -25.72
CA CYS A 183 -9.62 -8.56 -25.07
C CYS A 183 -9.60 -8.16 -23.58
N GLY A 184 -10.51 -7.30 -23.16
CA GLY A 184 -10.76 -6.96 -21.76
C GLY A 184 -10.12 -5.67 -21.29
N ILE A 185 -10.94 -4.91 -20.54
CA ILE A 185 -10.59 -3.62 -19.98
C ILE A 185 -10.86 -3.67 -18.48
N ALA A 186 -9.91 -3.22 -17.67
CA ALA A 186 -10.11 -3.07 -16.21
C ALA A 186 -9.74 -1.67 -15.75
N PHE A 187 -10.45 -1.20 -14.74
CA PHE A 187 -10.15 0.06 -14.06
C PHE A 187 -9.93 -0.22 -12.57
N LEU A 188 -9.17 0.65 -11.92
CA LEU A 188 -9.04 0.67 -10.46
C LEU A 188 -10.40 0.74 -9.78
N ASP A 189 -10.57 0.04 -8.68
CA ASP A 189 -11.69 0.26 -7.74
C ASP A 189 -11.31 1.34 -6.73
N ALA A 190 -11.00 2.52 -7.23
CA ALA A 190 -10.54 3.67 -6.48
C ALA A 190 -11.30 4.91 -6.98
N PRO A 191 -12.46 5.25 -6.37
CA PRO A 191 -13.31 6.34 -6.83
C PRO A 191 -12.58 7.68 -6.91
N SER A 192 -11.67 7.98 -5.98
CA SER A 192 -10.87 9.20 -5.99
C SER A 192 -10.00 9.32 -7.24
N GLU A 193 -9.34 8.24 -7.64
CA GLU A 193 -8.49 8.20 -8.83
C GLU A 193 -9.29 8.36 -10.12
N VAL A 194 -10.35 7.55 -10.25
CA VAL A 194 -11.14 7.48 -11.49
C VAL A 194 -11.92 8.77 -11.74
N PHE A 195 -12.55 9.36 -10.71
CA PHE A 195 -13.27 10.63 -10.87
C PHE A 195 -12.34 11.81 -11.14
N LYS A 196 -11.17 11.86 -10.48
CA LYS A 196 -10.19 12.92 -10.73
C LYS A 196 -9.62 12.85 -12.13
N ALA A 197 -9.32 11.65 -12.65
CA ALA A 197 -8.90 11.47 -14.04
C ALA A 197 -10.00 11.90 -15.02
N ALA A 198 -11.26 11.55 -14.76
CA ALA A 198 -12.38 11.95 -15.59
C ALA A 198 -12.61 13.48 -15.60
N LEU A 199 -12.53 14.14 -14.43
CA LEU A 199 -12.61 15.59 -14.30
C LEU A 199 -11.47 16.28 -15.06
N PHE A 200 -10.24 15.79 -14.86
CA PHE A 200 -9.08 16.33 -15.54
C PHE A 200 -9.19 16.20 -17.06
N TYR A 201 -9.59 15.02 -17.55
CA TYR A 201 -9.80 14.77 -18.98
C TYR A 201 -10.81 15.71 -19.63
N ILE A 202 -11.91 16.06 -18.95
CA ILE A 202 -12.91 17.01 -19.47
C ILE A 202 -12.54 18.48 -19.23
N GLY A 203 -11.30 18.76 -18.80
CA GLY A 203 -10.80 20.12 -18.58
C GLY A 203 -11.32 20.82 -17.33
N LYS A 204 -11.81 20.05 -16.34
CA LYS A 204 -12.24 20.55 -15.03
C LYS A 204 -11.17 20.37 -13.97
N ASP A 205 -11.29 21.12 -12.87
CA ASP A 205 -10.37 20.97 -11.73
C ASP A 205 -10.57 19.60 -11.08
N PRO A 206 -9.56 18.70 -11.12
CA PRO A 206 -9.64 17.39 -10.47
C PRO A 206 -9.75 17.47 -8.94
N ASN A 207 -9.38 18.61 -8.34
CA ASN A 207 -9.43 18.87 -6.92
C ASN A 207 -10.66 19.72 -6.52
N THR A 208 -11.65 19.87 -7.42
CA THR A 208 -12.86 20.65 -7.14
C THR A 208 -13.51 20.26 -5.81
N LYS A 209 -13.94 21.28 -5.07
CA LYS A 209 -14.67 21.10 -3.80
C LYS A 209 -16.19 21.15 -4.00
N ASP A 210 -16.66 21.25 -5.25
CA ASP A 210 -18.09 21.26 -5.58
C ASP A 210 -18.59 19.83 -5.84
N PRO A 211 -19.50 19.30 -4.99
CA PRO A 211 -20.07 17.97 -5.19
C PRO A 211 -20.89 17.83 -6.49
N SER A 212 -21.34 18.94 -7.10
CA SER A 212 -22.13 18.90 -8.34
C SER A 212 -21.31 18.41 -9.53
N GLU A 213 -20.00 18.68 -9.56
CA GLU A 213 -19.10 18.24 -10.62
C GLU A 213 -18.97 16.70 -10.69
N TYR A 214 -19.09 16.03 -9.55
CA TYR A 214 -19.08 14.57 -9.45
C TYR A 214 -20.44 13.92 -9.81
N ARG A 215 -21.46 14.71 -10.15
CA ARG A 215 -22.78 14.26 -10.62
C ARG A 215 -23.11 14.74 -12.03
N GLY A 216 -22.23 15.57 -12.58
CA GLY A 216 -22.37 16.18 -13.90
C GLY A 216 -21.65 15.39 -14.98
N GLU A 217 -20.88 16.09 -15.80
CA GLU A 217 -20.20 15.55 -16.99
C GLU A 217 -19.25 14.39 -16.69
N ALA A 218 -18.51 14.46 -15.56
CA ALA A 218 -17.61 13.38 -15.16
C ALA A 218 -18.36 12.08 -14.85
N TYR A 219 -19.52 12.17 -14.18
CA TYR A 219 -20.36 11.00 -13.93
C TYR A 219 -20.91 10.41 -15.22
N GLU A 220 -21.45 11.24 -16.11
CA GLU A 220 -22.00 10.79 -17.40
C GLU A 220 -20.91 10.18 -18.29
N LEU A 221 -19.70 10.74 -18.29
CA LEU A 221 -18.55 10.19 -18.97
C LEU A 221 -18.26 8.75 -18.48
N LEU A 222 -18.11 8.57 -17.17
CA LEU A 222 -17.82 7.29 -16.56
C LEU A 222 -18.96 6.28 -16.76
N LYS A 223 -20.20 6.71 -16.71
CA LYS A 223 -21.38 5.88 -16.98
C LYS A 223 -21.40 5.41 -18.42
N ASN A 224 -21.03 6.26 -19.39
CA ASN A 224 -21.02 5.91 -20.81
C ASN A 224 -19.93 4.88 -21.16
N ILE A 225 -18.81 4.89 -20.46
CA ILE A 225 -17.72 3.90 -20.66
C ILE A 225 -17.93 2.61 -19.87
N ARG A 226 -18.78 2.63 -18.84
CA ARG A 226 -19.02 1.49 -17.94
C ARG A 226 -19.32 0.17 -18.66
N PRO A 227 -20.14 0.14 -19.74
CA PRO A 227 -20.46 -1.11 -20.44
C PRO A 227 -19.25 -1.86 -21.00
N PHE A 228 -18.16 -1.17 -21.32
CA PHE A 228 -16.94 -1.74 -21.90
C PHE A 228 -15.98 -2.28 -20.83
N ILE A 229 -16.13 -1.86 -19.55
CA ILE A 229 -15.24 -2.23 -18.47
C ILE A 229 -15.64 -3.60 -17.93
N ARG A 230 -14.74 -4.58 -18.02
CA ARG A 230 -14.95 -5.95 -17.57
C ARG A 230 -15.12 -6.00 -16.05
N TYR A 231 -14.27 -5.28 -15.31
CA TYR A 231 -14.37 -5.16 -13.85
C TYR A 231 -13.59 -3.94 -13.32
N PHE A 232 -13.90 -3.60 -12.05
CA PHE A 232 -13.14 -2.66 -11.24
C PHE A 232 -12.43 -3.43 -10.12
N HIS A 233 -11.12 -3.31 -10.03
CA HIS A 233 -10.30 -3.92 -8.98
C HIS A 233 -8.91 -3.30 -8.92
N SER A 234 -8.36 -3.06 -7.72
CA SER A 234 -7.11 -2.33 -7.56
C SER A 234 -5.85 -3.20 -7.46
N SER A 235 -5.96 -4.55 -7.52
CA SER A 235 -4.80 -5.46 -7.52
C SER A 235 -4.89 -6.59 -8.54
N LYS A 236 -6.09 -7.15 -8.77
CA LYS A 236 -6.30 -8.30 -9.67
C LYS A 236 -5.76 -8.07 -11.08
N TYR A 237 -5.89 -6.84 -11.60
CA TYR A 237 -5.49 -6.49 -12.96
C TYR A 237 -4.00 -6.74 -13.25
N ILE A 238 -3.13 -6.77 -12.23
CA ILE A 238 -1.69 -7.02 -12.40
C ILE A 238 -1.47 -8.41 -13.01
N ASN A 239 -2.09 -9.43 -12.42
CA ASN A 239 -1.96 -10.81 -12.91
C ASN A 239 -2.72 -11.02 -14.23
N ASP A 240 -3.93 -10.47 -14.36
CA ASP A 240 -4.74 -10.62 -15.56
C ASP A 240 -4.06 -9.97 -16.78
N LEU A 241 -3.41 -8.81 -16.58
CA LEU A 241 -2.63 -8.14 -17.61
C LEU A 241 -1.38 -8.97 -17.97
N ALA A 242 -0.63 -9.46 -16.96
CA ALA A 242 0.54 -10.30 -17.17
C ALA A 242 0.22 -11.61 -17.93
N ASN A 243 -0.96 -12.17 -17.71
CA ASN A 243 -1.42 -13.39 -18.38
C ASN A 243 -2.04 -13.14 -19.77
N GLY A 244 -2.22 -11.87 -20.17
CA GLY A 244 -2.87 -11.51 -21.44
C GLY A 244 -4.40 -11.61 -21.43
N GLU A 245 -5.01 -11.72 -20.24
CA GLU A 245 -6.47 -11.73 -20.07
C GLU A 245 -7.09 -10.32 -20.18
N LEU A 246 -6.24 -9.29 -20.07
CA LEU A 246 -6.58 -7.89 -20.29
C LEU A 246 -5.64 -7.30 -21.36
N CYS A 247 -6.14 -6.36 -22.12
CA CYS A 247 -5.33 -5.59 -23.06
C CYS A 247 -5.23 -4.10 -22.71
N LEU A 248 -6.11 -3.60 -21.87
CA LEU A 248 -6.16 -2.19 -21.47
C LEU A 248 -6.54 -2.03 -20.01
N VAL A 249 -5.81 -1.18 -19.30
CA VAL A 249 -6.03 -0.94 -17.86
C VAL A 249 -5.86 0.55 -17.56
N PHE A 250 -6.75 1.13 -16.76
CA PHE A 250 -6.49 2.34 -16.00
C PHE A 250 -5.93 1.94 -14.64
N GLY A 251 -4.64 2.19 -14.41
CA GLY A 251 -3.94 1.67 -13.22
C GLY A 251 -2.67 2.41 -12.84
N TRP A 252 -2.02 1.93 -11.81
CA TRP A 252 -0.80 2.53 -11.26
C TRP A 252 0.46 2.09 -12.02
N SER A 253 1.38 3.04 -12.24
CA SER A 253 2.56 2.87 -13.08
C SER A 253 3.42 1.65 -12.71
N GLY A 254 3.81 1.49 -11.44
CA GLY A 254 4.66 0.39 -11.02
C GLY A 254 3.98 -0.97 -11.08
N ASP A 255 2.68 -1.05 -10.76
CA ASP A 255 1.89 -2.28 -10.86
C ASP A 255 1.85 -2.82 -12.30
N ILE A 256 1.64 -1.91 -13.25
CA ILE A 256 1.63 -2.27 -14.67
C ILE A 256 3.01 -2.73 -15.12
N LEU A 257 4.07 -2.06 -14.65
CA LEU A 257 5.44 -2.49 -14.95
C LEU A 257 5.79 -3.83 -14.27
N GLN A 258 5.29 -4.09 -13.06
CA GLN A 258 5.39 -5.39 -12.41
C GLN A 258 4.62 -6.49 -13.19
N ALA A 259 3.46 -6.17 -13.76
CA ALA A 259 2.77 -7.09 -14.66
C ALA A 259 3.65 -7.47 -15.86
N GLY A 260 4.40 -6.51 -16.40
CA GLY A 260 5.38 -6.76 -17.44
C GLY A 260 6.53 -7.68 -16.98
N ASP A 261 7.02 -7.53 -15.76
CA ASP A 261 8.03 -8.43 -15.18
C ASP A 261 7.47 -9.86 -15.06
N ARG A 262 6.26 -10.02 -14.49
CA ARG A 262 5.58 -11.33 -14.37
C ARG A 262 5.37 -12.00 -15.73
N ALA A 263 4.97 -11.25 -16.75
CA ALA A 263 4.81 -11.77 -18.10
C ALA A 263 6.13 -12.30 -18.69
N ARG A 264 7.25 -11.58 -18.45
CA ARG A 264 8.60 -12.02 -18.86
C ARG A 264 9.06 -13.28 -18.13
N GLU A 265 8.79 -13.39 -16.82
CA GLU A 265 9.14 -14.57 -16.02
C GLU A 265 8.47 -15.84 -16.54
N VAL A 266 7.18 -15.78 -16.90
CA VAL A 266 6.44 -16.93 -17.42
C VAL A 266 6.61 -17.14 -18.93
N LYS A 267 7.29 -16.23 -19.63
CA LYS A 267 7.63 -16.31 -21.07
C LYS A 267 6.41 -16.54 -21.99
N ASN A 268 5.30 -15.87 -21.68
CA ASN A 268 4.05 -16.03 -22.43
C ASN A 268 3.92 -15.10 -23.67
N ASN A 269 5.00 -14.38 -24.03
CA ASN A 269 5.06 -13.40 -25.13
C ASN A 269 4.12 -12.18 -24.96
N VAL A 270 3.61 -11.92 -23.77
CA VAL A 270 2.83 -10.71 -23.46
C VAL A 270 3.82 -9.57 -23.20
N ILE A 271 3.63 -8.44 -23.91
CA ILE A 271 4.45 -7.24 -23.76
C ILE A 271 3.59 -6.16 -23.15
N ILE A 272 3.88 -5.83 -21.90
CA ILE A 272 3.14 -4.83 -21.14
C ILE A 272 3.90 -3.51 -21.14
N GLU A 273 3.18 -2.44 -21.44
CA GLU A 273 3.67 -1.08 -21.44
C GLU A 273 2.76 -0.19 -20.60
N TYR A 274 3.32 0.92 -20.12
CA TYR A 274 2.62 1.97 -19.38
C TYR A 274 2.91 3.33 -19.99
N GLU A 275 1.87 4.15 -20.14
CA GLU A 275 1.99 5.53 -20.61
C GLU A 275 1.35 6.51 -19.63
N ILE A 276 2.06 7.61 -19.36
CA ILE A 276 1.49 8.81 -18.78
C ILE A 276 0.85 9.60 -19.92
N PRO A 277 -0.46 9.89 -19.88
CA PRO A 277 -1.12 10.63 -20.96
C PRO A 277 -0.50 12.00 -21.22
N GLU A 278 -0.51 12.43 -22.47
CA GLU A 278 0.04 13.74 -22.89
C GLU A 278 -0.66 14.93 -22.19
N GLU A 279 -1.91 14.76 -21.82
CA GLU A 279 -2.69 15.74 -21.06
C GLU A 279 -2.11 15.95 -19.65
N GLY A 280 -1.47 14.93 -19.10
CA GLY A 280 -1.04 14.81 -17.72
C GLY A 280 -1.82 13.74 -16.97
N ALA A 281 -1.48 13.53 -15.71
CA ALA A 281 -2.08 12.48 -14.88
C ALA A 281 -2.02 12.85 -13.40
N GLN A 282 -2.74 12.10 -12.57
CA GLN A 282 -2.55 12.16 -11.13
C GLN A 282 -1.18 11.60 -10.76
N MET A 283 -0.43 12.38 -10.01
CA MET A 283 0.71 11.92 -9.21
C MET A 283 0.24 11.72 -7.78
N TRP A 284 0.54 10.59 -7.19
CA TRP A 284 0.27 10.28 -5.79
C TRP A 284 1.58 10.01 -5.05
N VAL A 285 1.55 10.23 -3.75
CA VAL A 285 2.66 9.92 -2.83
C VAL A 285 2.09 9.14 -1.68
N ASP A 286 2.57 7.92 -1.50
CA ASP A 286 2.20 7.11 -0.35
C ASP A 286 3.17 7.38 0.79
N MET A 287 2.57 7.50 1.95
CA MET A 287 3.26 7.87 3.18
C MET A 287 3.33 6.66 4.10
N MET A 288 4.29 6.59 4.99
CA MET A 288 4.24 5.68 6.13
C MET A 288 4.09 6.45 7.42
N SER A 289 3.12 6.07 8.21
CA SER A 289 2.76 6.74 9.47
C SER A 289 2.46 5.73 10.57
N ILE A 290 2.48 6.19 11.81
CA ILE A 290 2.22 5.38 13.01
C ILE A 290 0.84 5.75 13.54
N PRO A 291 -0.13 4.82 13.62
CA PRO A 291 -1.42 5.09 14.27
C PRO A 291 -1.26 5.45 15.76
N ASN A 292 -2.15 6.30 16.30
CA ASN A 292 -2.13 6.68 17.70
C ASN A 292 -2.31 5.51 18.67
N ASP A 293 -2.91 4.42 18.20
CA ASP A 293 -3.17 3.20 18.97
C ASP A 293 -2.13 2.08 18.70
N ALA A 294 -1.02 2.42 18.03
CA ALA A 294 0.06 1.49 17.73
C ALA A 294 0.65 0.86 19.00
N PRO A 295 0.59 -0.48 19.15
CA PRO A 295 1.11 -1.15 20.34
C PRO A 295 2.65 -1.09 20.44
N ASN A 296 3.35 -1.06 19.29
CA ASN A 296 4.81 -1.15 19.22
C ASN A 296 5.44 0.09 18.54
N ALA A 297 5.00 1.30 18.92
CA ALA A 297 5.43 2.55 18.29
C ALA A 297 6.96 2.73 18.23
N LYS A 298 7.71 2.21 19.22
CA LYS A 298 9.18 2.24 19.21
C LYS A 298 9.74 1.41 18.04
N ASN A 299 9.24 0.19 17.87
CA ASN A 299 9.67 -0.70 16.78
C ASN A 299 9.26 -0.13 15.41
N ALA A 300 8.10 0.55 15.36
CA ALA A 300 7.68 1.29 14.17
C ALA A 300 8.69 2.38 13.76
N HIS A 301 9.17 3.20 14.70
CA HIS A 301 10.21 4.20 14.39
C HIS A 301 11.51 3.53 13.89
N MET A 302 11.91 2.39 14.46
CA MET A 302 13.07 1.65 14.00
C MET A 302 12.89 1.12 12.57
N PHE A 303 11.70 0.64 12.22
CA PHE A 303 11.38 0.21 10.86
C PHE A 303 11.37 1.39 9.87
N LEU A 304 10.76 2.53 10.25
CA LEU A 304 10.76 3.74 9.43
C LEU A 304 12.20 4.25 9.19
N ASP A 305 13.06 4.24 10.21
CA ASP A 305 14.48 4.61 10.05
C ASP A 305 15.21 3.66 9.11
N PHE A 306 14.98 2.35 9.27
CA PHE A 306 15.62 1.31 8.45
C PHE A 306 15.29 1.47 6.96
N ILE A 307 14.02 1.65 6.61
CA ILE A 307 13.63 1.79 5.19
C ILE A 307 14.12 3.09 4.55
N LEU A 308 14.40 4.14 5.34
CA LEU A 308 14.98 5.39 4.84
C LEU A 308 16.48 5.31 4.53
N GLN A 309 17.12 4.16 4.72
CA GLN A 309 18.48 3.94 4.22
C GLN A 309 18.46 3.89 2.68
N PRO A 310 19.37 4.62 1.99
CA PRO A 310 19.36 4.71 0.54
C PRO A 310 19.43 3.37 -0.20
N GLU A 311 20.21 2.42 0.33
CA GLU A 311 20.36 1.07 -0.22
C GLU A 311 19.06 0.25 -0.10
N VAL A 312 18.44 0.31 1.06
CA VAL A 312 17.18 -0.39 1.37
C VAL A 312 16.06 0.14 0.47
N MET A 313 15.90 1.45 0.41
CA MET A 313 14.87 2.08 -0.41
C MET A 313 15.10 1.83 -1.91
N ALA A 314 16.36 1.75 -2.35
CA ALA A 314 16.66 1.38 -3.73
C ALA A 314 16.29 -0.07 -4.04
N THR A 315 16.48 -1.01 -3.09
CA THR A 315 16.04 -2.41 -3.24
C THR A 315 14.53 -2.46 -3.45
N ILE A 316 13.78 -1.71 -2.65
CA ILE A 316 12.32 -1.60 -2.81
C ILE A 316 11.97 -1.07 -4.20
N SER A 317 12.50 0.09 -4.61
CA SER A 317 12.22 0.68 -5.94
C SER A 317 12.59 -0.24 -7.10
N ASN A 318 13.71 -0.96 -7.00
CA ASN A 318 14.12 -1.93 -8.01
C ASN A 318 13.11 -3.07 -8.16
N LYS A 319 12.50 -3.51 -7.07
CA LYS A 319 11.49 -4.57 -7.06
C LYS A 319 10.14 -4.08 -7.56
N VAL A 320 9.61 -3.02 -6.92
CA VAL A 320 8.22 -2.60 -7.12
C VAL A 320 8.02 -1.59 -8.26
N LYS A 321 9.09 -1.11 -8.90
CA LYS A 321 9.07 -0.21 -10.06
C LYS A 321 8.44 1.16 -9.78
N PHE A 322 8.43 1.58 -8.54
CA PHE A 322 8.02 2.92 -8.16
C PHE A 322 9.22 3.77 -7.71
N PRO A 323 9.27 5.04 -8.05
CA PRO A 323 10.27 5.96 -7.52
C PRO A 323 10.03 6.22 -6.04
N ASN A 324 11.10 6.58 -5.33
CA ASN A 324 11.07 6.89 -3.92
C ASN A 324 11.50 8.33 -3.63
N ALA A 325 11.35 8.74 -2.37
CA ALA A 325 11.63 10.09 -1.90
C ALA A 325 13.09 10.32 -1.44
N ILE A 326 14.03 9.40 -1.75
CA ILE A 326 15.42 9.49 -1.29
C ILE A 326 16.36 9.70 -2.47
N PRO A 327 16.84 10.94 -2.72
CA PRO A 327 17.74 11.22 -3.85
C PRO A 327 19.01 10.38 -3.85
N LYS A 328 19.57 10.09 -2.66
CA LYS A 328 20.78 9.26 -2.51
C LYS A 328 20.60 7.81 -2.93
N SER A 329 19.36 7.30 -3.01
CA SER A 329 19.07 5.93 -3.44
C SER A 329 19.36 5.71 -4.92
N LYS A 330 19.32 6.77 -5.75
CA LYS A 330 19.49 6.68 -7.22
C LYS A 330 20.76 5.97 -7.65
N LYS A 331 21.85 6.07 -6.87
CA LYS A 331 23.12 5.38 -7.18
C LYS A 331 23.04 3.85 -7.08
N PHE A 332 22.00 3.32 -6.40
CA PHE A 332 21.77 1.89 -6.21
C PHE A 332 20.59 1.35 -7.03
N ILE A 333 19.82 2.25 -7.66
CA ILE A 333 18.72 1.89 -8.56
C ILE A 333 19.28 1.49 -9.93
N SER A 334 18.74 0.44 -10.52
CA SER A 334 19.17 -0.03 -11.84
C SER A 334 18.98 1.03 -12.92
N LYS A 335 19.87 1.05 -13.92
CA LYS A 335 19.82 2.04 -15.00
C LYS A 335 18.56 1.94 -15.84
N ASP A 336 18.02 0.74 -15.99
CA ASP A 336 16.80 0.51 -16.75
C ASP A 336 15.60 1.19 -16.08
N ILE A 337 15.54 1.16 -14.74
CA ILE A 337 14.51 1.86 -13.97
C ILE A 337 14.72 3.37 -14.01
N LEU A 338 15.95 3.84 -13.78
CA LEU A 338 16.25 5.28 -13.81
C LEU A 338 15.99 5.94 -15.16
N ASN A 339 16.19 5.20 -16.26
CA ASN A 339 15.97 5.67 -17.62
C ASN A 339 14.52 5.44 -18.12
N ASN A 340 13.70 4.76 -17.35
CA ASN A 340 12.30 4.52 -17.72
C ASN A 340 11.44 5.74 -17.36
N ARG A 341 10.93 6.44 -18.37
CA ARG A 341 10.09 7.63 -18.23
C ARG A 341 8.72 7.36 -17.59
N ALA A 342 8.27 6.14 -17.62
CA ALA A 342 7.07 5.70 -16.88
C ALA A 342 7.29 5.70 -15.36
N ILE A 343 8.56 5.60 -14.91
CA ILE A 343 8.95 5.61 -13.49
C ILE A 343 9.51 6.98 -13.11
N TYR A 344 10.46 7.48 -13.89
CA TYR A 344 11.11 8.78 -13.69
C TYR A 344 10.79 9.70 -14.88
N PRO A 345 9.62 10.35 -14.88
CA PRO A 345 9.21 11.27 -15.93
C PRO A 345 10.17 12.43 -16.08
N ASP A 346 10.28 12.99 -17.29
CA ASP A 346 11.03 14.22 -17.50
C ASP A 346 10.27 15.46 -16.93
N GLN A 347 10.96 16.58 -16.87
CA GLN A 347 10.41 17.79 -16.26
C GLN A 347 9.16 18.32 -17.00
N GLU A 348 9.07 18.12 -18.31
CA GLU A 348 7.90 18.51 -19.08
C GLU A 348 6.68 17.73 -18.66
N THR A 349 6.83 16.40 -18.50
CA THR A 349 5.76 15.51 -18.03
C THR A 349 5.40 15.84 -16.58
N LEU A 350 6.40 16.01 -15.69
CA LEU A 350 6.17 16.36 -14.28
C LEU A 350 5.32 17.64 -14.13
N ASN A 351 5.54 18.64 -14.98
CA ASN A 351 4.81 19.91 -14.96
C ASN A 351 3.31 19.77 -15.34
N LYS A 352 2.94 18.66 -15.96
CA LYS A 352 1.54 18.35 -16.32
C LYS A 352 0.82 17.48 -15.29
N LEU A 353 1.56 16.96 -14.30
CA LEU A 353 0.96 16.13 -13.25
C LEU A 353 0.24 17.00 -12.22
N PHE A 354 -0.81 16.47 -11.66
CA PHE A 354 -1.49 17.07 -10.50
C PHE A 354 -1.45 16.12 -9.30
N ILE A 355 -1.42 16.68 -8.11
CA ILE A 355 -1.52 15.93 -6.85
C ILE A 355 -2.93 16.04 -6.33
N ALA A 356 -3.48 14.92 -5.83
CA ALA A 356 -4.78 14.92 -5.20
C ALA A 356 -4.74 15.71 -3.89
N GLU A 357 -5.69 16.64 -3.73
CA GLU A 357 -5.90 17.39 -2.49
C GLU A 357 -6.94 16.72 -1.61
N ILE A 358 -6.92 17.10 -0.33
CA ILE A 358 -7.90 16.64 0.65
C ILE A 358 -9.30 17.04 0.21
N ALA A 359 -10.16 16.06 -0.07
CA ALA A 359 -11.55 16.30 -0.40
C ALA A 359 -12.35 16.73 0.85
N ASN A 360 -13.44 17.47 0.64
CA ASN A 360 -14.36 17.74 1.73
C ASN A 360 -15.38 16.60 1.90
N PRO A 361 -15.99 16.41 3.09
CA PRO A 361 -16.90 15.29 3.35
C PRO A 361 -18.14 15.23 2.45
N ARG A 362 -18.54 16.33 1.79
CA ARG A 362 -19.66 16.33 0.85
C ARG A 362 -19.24 15.76 -0.50
N VAL A 363 -18.04 16.10 -0.95
CA VAL A 363 -17.43 15.53 -2.15
C VAL A 363 -17.24 14.04 -1.97
N ASP A 364 -16.62 13.59 -0.87
CA ASP A 364 -16.37 12.16 -0.60
C ASP A 364 -17.68 11.35 -0.63
N ARG A 365 -18.71 11.80 0.08
CA ARG A 365 -20.01 11.11 0.07
C ARG A 365 -20.66 11.09 -1.31
N THR A 366 -20.53 12.18 -2.09
CA THR A 366 -21.08 12.24 -3.44
C THR A 366 -20.33 11.28 -4.36
N MET A 367 -19.03 11.36 -4.36
CA MET A 367 -18.15 10.51 -5.17
C MET A 367 -18.39 9.01 -4.88
N THR A 368 -18.39 8.60 -3.61
CA THR A 368 -18.69 7.23 -3.20
C THR A 368 -20.06 6.75 -3.68
N ARG A 369 -21.09 7.59 -3.55
CA ARG A 369 -22.45 7.24 -4.04
C ARG A 369 -22.46 7.06 -5.55
N GLN A 370 -21.87 8.01 -6.30
CA GLN A 370 -21.85 7.91 -7.76
C GLN A 370 -21.02 6.73 -8.23
N TRP A 371 -19.91 6.41 -7.53
CA TRP A 371 -19.11 5.23 -7.81
C TRP A 371 -19.89 3.92 -7.70
N ILE A 372 -20.68 3.78 -6.63
CA ILE A 372 -21.56 2.62 -6.45
C ILE A 372 -22.56 2.53 -7.61
N ASN A 373 -23.17 3.66 -8.04
CA ASN A 373 -24.10 3.68 -9.18
C ASN A 373 -23.41 3.23 -10.47
N ILE A 374 -22.21 3.75 -10.76
CA ILE A 374 -21.42 3.37 -11.93
C ILE A 374 -21.13 1.86 -11.90
N LYS A 375 -20.58 1.33 -10.79
CA LYS A 375 -20.26 -0.10 -10.68
C LYS A 375 -21.45 -1.01 -10.86
N THR A 376 -22.61 -0.62 -10.34
CA THR A 376 -23.85 -1.41 -10.39
C THR A 376 -24.70 -1.17 -11.65
N GLY A 377 -24.31 -0.21 -12.51
CA GLY A 377 -25.04 0.12 -13.74
C GLY A 377 -26.38 0.80 -13.48
N LYS A 378 -26.52 1.55 -12.39
CA LYS A 378 -27.75 2.27 -12.00
C LYS A 378 -27.75 3.73 -12.44
#